data_de7fb7d6d242e4da2654b471e3055a46
#
_entry.id   de7fb7d6d242e4da2654b471e3055a46
#
_cell.length_a   1.000
_cell.length_b   1.000
_cell.length_c   1.000
_cell.angle_alpha   90.00
_cell.angle_beta   90.00
_cell.angle_gamma   90.00
#
_symmetry.space_group_name_H-M   'P 1'
#
loop_
_entity.id
_entity.type
_entity.pdbx_description
1 polymer ?
#
loop_
_entity_poly.entity_id
_entity_poly.type
_entity_poly.pdbx_seq_one_letter_code
_entity_poly.pdbx_strand_id
1 'polypeptide(L)'
;MTKVETEFLNADEAFRHLYTMISRHGTKFADTKALFNIGFTIMHPQHKIITDPKRKWKLEYAEAEWQWYLSGDRNTKKLGELYGKVPEIWKRMSDGQGNVNSNYGWQWQRKDQIGEVINILKNYRETRQASISIYDGKEIDKYTYDTPCTYAIQFTIVELRLHMCVTMRS
;
A
#
# COMPACT_ATOMS: atom_id res chain seq x y z
N MET A 1 -7.70 -24.11 -15.19
CA MET A 1 -7.50 -22.89 -14.38
C MET A 1 -6.81 -23.30 -13.10
N THR A 2 -5.60 -22.83 -12.86
CA THR A 2 -4.89 -23.07 -11.58
C THR A 2 -5.61 -22.29 -10.50
N LYS A 3 -6.13 -22.95 -9.47
CA LYS A 3 -6.78 -22.30 -8.34
C LYS A 3 -5.71 -21.50 -7.59
N VAL A 4 -5.82 -20.19 -7.58
CA VAL A 4 -4.97 -19.33 -6.74
C VAL A 4 -5.47 -19.48 -5.31
N GLU A 5 -4.58 -19.79 -4.37
CA GLU A 5 -4.89 -19.74 -2.95
C GLU A 5 -5.22 -18.29 -2.58
N THR A 6 -6.29 -18.09 -1.84
CA THR A 6 -6.83 -16.76 -1.54
C THR A 6 -6.69 -16.35 -0.09
N GLU A 7 -6.26 -17.27 0.79
CA GLU A 7 -6.06 -17.00 2.21
C GLU A 7 -4.65 -17.42 2.62
N PHE A 8 -3.95 -16.51 3.29
CA PHE A 8 -2.60 -16.71 3.79
C PHE A 8 -2.52 -16.34 5.26
N LEU A 9 -1.74 -17.10 6.03
CA LEU A 9 -1.56 -16.81 7.44
C LEU A 9 -0.88 -15.46 7.68
N ASN A 10 0.12 -15.12 6.86
CA ASN A 10 0.94 -13.93 7.03
C ASN A 10 1.49 -13.39 5.70
N ALA A 11 2.20 -12.27 5.76
CA ALA A 11 2.77 -11.61 4.59
C ALA A 11 3.87 -12.45 3.89
N ASP A 12 4.65 -13.22 4.63
CA ASP A 12 5.74 -14.03 4.06
C ASP A 12 5.19 -15.19 3.21
N GLU A 13 4.14 -15.86 3.70
CA GLU A 13 3.44 -16.91 2.97
C GLU A 13 2.79 -16.37 1.70
N ALA A 14 2.06 -15.26 1.81
CA ALA A 14 1.48 -14.60 0.65
C ALA A 14 2.53 -14.22 -0.40
N PHE A 15 3.65 -13.64 0.03
CA PHE A 15 4.75 -13.28 -0.88
C PHE A 15 5.30 -14.50 -1.63
N ARG A 16 5.62 -15.60 -0.93
CA ARG A 16 6.19 -16.82 -1.53
C ARG A 16 5.25 -17.44 -2.55
N HIS A 17 3.97 -17.53 -2.20
CA HIS A 17 2.95 -18.07 -3.10
C HIS A 17 2.78 -17.19 -4.34
N LEU A 18 2.51 -15.90 -4.17
CA LEU A 18 2.28 -14.97 -5.28
C LEU A 18 3.52 -14.82 -6.17
N TYR A 19 4.71 -14.77 -5.59
CA TYR A 19 5.97 -14.74 -6.36
C TYR A 19 6.09 -15.98 -7.27
N THR A 20 5.78 -17.15 -6.74
CA THR A 20 5.79 -18.41 -7.50
C THR A 20 4.75 -18.40 -8.61
N MET A 21 3.54 -17.94 -8.31
CA MET A 21 2.45 -17.83 -9.29
C MET A 21 2.79 -16.86 -10.41
N ILE A 22 3.31 -15.66 -10.09
CA ILE A 22 3.76 -14.70 -11.09
C ILE A 22 4.87 -15.28 -11.97
N SER A 23 5.86 -15.93 -11.36
CA SER A 23 6.98 -16.52 -12.08
C SER A 23 6.55 -17.58 -13.09
N ARG A 24 5.61 -18.45 -12.71
CA ARG A 24 5.15 -19.58 -13.51
C ARG A 24 4.03 -19.23 -14.48
N HIS A 25 3.07 -18.41 -14.05
CA HIS A 25 1.81 -18.19 -14.75
C HIS A 25 1.53 -16.70 -15.08
N GLY A 26 2.43 -15.80 -14.67
CA GLY A 26 2.27 -14.37 -14.94
C GLY A 26 2.29 -14.06 -16.44
N THR A 27 1.36 -13.21 -16.87
CA THR A 27 1.33 -12.65 -18.22
C THR A 27 2.41 -11.59 -18.37
N LYS A 28 3.06 -11.55 -19.54
CA LYS A 28 4.03 -10.49 -19.85
C LYS A 28 3.30 -9.14 -19.85
N PHE A 29 3.83 -8.20 -19.10
CA PHE A 29 3.31 -6.84 -19.00
C PHE A 29 4.50 -5.86 -19.01
N ALA A 30 4.67 -5.14 -20.10
CA ALA A 30 5.86 -4.34 -20.38
C ALA A 30 7.16 -5.16 -20.23
N ASP A 31 8.06 -4.78 -19.33
CA ASP A 31 9.31 -5.46 -18.99
C ASP A 31 9.18 -6.43 -17.78
N THR A 32 7.97 -6.63 -17.29
CA THR A 32 7.67 -7.46 -16.12
C THR A 32 6.71 -8.60 -16.44
N LYS A 33 6.38 -9.40 -15.42
CA LYS A 33 5.25 -10.34 -15.41
C LYS A 33 4.24 -9.92 -14.37
N ALA A 34 2.95 -10.07 -14.67
CA ALA A 34 1.86 -9.72 -13.78
C ALA A 34 0.77 -10.79 -13.72
N LEU A 35 0.07 -10.85 -12.60
CA LEU A 35 -1.23 -11.49 -12.45
C LEU A 35 -2.27 -10.39 -12.29
N PHE A 36 -3.38 -10.51 -13.01
CA PHE A 36 -4.46 -9.52 -12.98
C PHE A 36 -5.66 -10.06 -12.20
N ASN A 37 -6.40 -9.16 -11.55
CA ASN A 37 -7.63 -9.49 -10.82
C ASN A 37 -7.43 -10.54 -9.72
N ILE A 38 -6.34 -10.42 -8.98
CA ILE A 38 -6.05 -11.30 -7.86
C ILE A 38 -6.54 -10.65 -6.57
N GLY A 39 -7.36 -11.39 -5.82
CA GLY A 39 -7.77 -11.04 -4.47
C GLY A 39 -7.28 -12.10 -3.48
N PHE A 40 -6.79 -11.68 -2.33
CA PHE A 40 -6.37 -12.57 -1.25
C PHE A 40 -6.53 -11.91 0.12
N THR A 41 -6.56 -12.73 1.15
CA THR A 41 -6.67 -12.32 2.55
C THR A 41 -5.41 -12.70 3.31
N ILE A 42 -4.91 -11.82 4.16
CA ILE A 42 -3.88 -12.11 5.17
C ILE A 42 -4.58 -12.19 6.52
N MET A 43 -4.56 -13.38 7.14
CA MET A 43 -5.29 -13.65 8.39
C MET A 43 -4.63 -13.01 9.61
N HIS A 44 -3.31 -12.93 9.63
CA HIS A 44 -2.52 -12.35 10.71
C HIS A 44 -1.62 -11.21 10.20
N PRO A 45 -2.18 -10.03 9.87
CA PRO A 45 -1.44 -8.91 9.28
C PRO A 45 -0.36 -8.32 10.21
N GLN A 46 -0.43 -8.58 11.51
CA GLN A 46 0.63 -8.24 12.46
C GLN A 46 1.95 -8.96 12.15
N HIS A 47 1.92 -10.15 11.53
CA HIS A 47 3.10 -10.88 11.06
C HIS A 47 3.48 -10.40 9.65
N LYS A 48 3.99 -9.18 9.61
CA LYS A 48 4.24 -8.41 8.37
C LYS A 48 5.64 -8.58 7.78
N ILE A 49 6.56 -9.25 8.49
CA ILE A 49 7.96 -9.42 8.06
C ILE A 49 8.02 -10.50 6.97
N ILE A 50 8.60 -10.14 5.83
CA ILE A 50 8.87 -11.07 4.74
C ILE A 50 10.33 -11.50 4.83
N THR A 51 10.56 -12.80 5.11
CA THR A 51 11.89 -13.37 5.32
C THR A 51 12.50 -13.95 4.04
N ASP A 52 11.71 -14.15 2.99
CA ASP A 52 12.21 -14.68 1.72
C ASP A 52 13.27 -13.73 1.12
N PRO A 53 14.52 -14.21 0.86
CA PRO A 53 15.60 -13.37 0.38
C PRO A 53 15.34 -12.76 -1.00
N LYS A 54 14.43 -13.31 -1.79
CA LYS A 54 14.03 -12.75 -3.10
C LYS A 54 13.36 -11.39 -2.95
N ARG A 55 12.70 -11.11 -1.82
CA ARG A 55 12.08 -9.82 -1.53
C ARG A 55 13.13 -8.74 -1.27
N LYS A 56 14.33 -9.11 -0.79
CA LYS A 56 15.39 -8.17 -0.38
C LYS A 56 14.86 -7.08 0.57
N TRP A 57 13.96 -7.49 1.45
CA TRP A 57 13.30 -6.59 2.40
C TRP A 57 14.29 -6.11 3.47
N LYS A 58 14.21 -4.84 3.82
CA LYS A 58 15.05 -4.21 4.85
C LYS A 58 14.18 -3.57 5.90
N LEU A 59 14.29 -4.03 7.12
CA LEU A 59 13.50 -3.53 8.25
C LEU A 59 13.72 -2.02 8.48
N GLU A 60 14.98 -1.59 8.51
CA GLU A 60 15.32 -0.18 8.75
C GLU A 60 14.69 0.76 7.71
N TYR A 61 14.66 0.32 6.44
CA TYR A 61 14.00 1.08 5.40
C TYR A 61 12.47 1.12 5.58
N ALA A 62 11.87 -0.02 5.90
CA ALA A 62 10.43 -0.10 6.11
C ALA A 62 9.97 0.74 7.31
N GLU A 63 10.76 0.78 8.39
CA GLU A 63 10.50 1.63 9.55
C GLU A 63 10.64 3.12 9.23
N ALA A 64 11.69 3.51 8.51
CA ALA A 64 11.89 4.89 8.07
C ALA A 64 10.75 5.36 7.13
N GLU A 65 10.36 4.51 6.18
CA GLU A 65 9.25 4.79 5.26
C GLU A 65 7.91 4.89 6.01
N TRP A 66 7.68 4.04 7.01
CA TRP A 66 6.50 4.13 7.86
C TRP A 66 6.46 5.43 8.67
N GLN A 67 7.57 5.85 9.28
CA GLN A 67 7.66 7.13 9.98
C GLN A 67 7.44 8.32 9.03
N TRP A 68 7.96 8.22 7.81
CA TRP A 68 7.71 9.22 6.78
C TRP A 68 6.22 9.29 6.42
N TYR A 69 5.50 8.16 6.30
CA TYR A 69 4.04 8.16 6.09
C TYR A 69 3.30 8.79 7.27
N LEU A 70 3.67 8.45 8.50
CA LEU A 70 3.03 9.02 9.69
C LEU A 70 3.21 10.55 9.79
N SER A 71 4.29 11.10 9.25
CA SER A 71 4.52 12.54 9.22
C SER A 71 3.57 13.30 8.29
N GLY A 72 2.96 12.63 7.33
CA GLY A 72 2.14 13.27 6.27
C GLY A 72 2.92 14.18 5.33
N ASP A 73 4.24 14.25 5.46
CA ASP A 73 5.09 15.06 4.58
C ASP A 73 5.43 14.30 3.31
N ARG A 74 4.94 14.78 2.17
CA ARG A 74 5.16 14.15 0.87
C ARG A 74 6.56 14.39 0.29
N ASN A 75 7.39 15.22 0.94
CA ASN A 75 8.73 15.51 0.46
C ASN A 75 9.71 14.38 0.80
N THR A 76 10.45 13.91 -0.20
CA THR A 76 11.41 12.81 -0.06
C THR A 76 12.61 13.15 0.83
N LYS A 77 12.89 14.44 1.06
CA LYS A 77 13.91 14.90 1.99
C LYS A 77 13.65 14.37 3.40
N LYS A 78 12.37 14.35 3.82
CA LYS A 78 11.98 13.81 5.13
C LYS A 78 12.33 12.33 5.26
N LEU A 79 12.10 11.53 4.21
CA LEU A 79 12.57 10.13 4.19
C LEU A 79 14.11 10.05 4.25
N GLY A 80 14.80 10.95 3.55
CA GLY A 80 16.26 11.03 3.60
C GLY A 80 16.81 11.30 5.00
N GLU A 81 16.15 12.17 5.77
CA GLU A 81 16.50 12.45 7.17
C GLU A 81 16.31 11.22 8.07
N LEU A 82 15.23 10.45 7.85
CA LEU A 82 14.89 9.26 8.64
C LEU A 82 15.75 8.04 8.30
N TYR A 83 16.08 7.85 7.03
CA TYR A 83 16.81 6.66 6.53
C TYR A 83 18.31 6.93 6.32
N GLY A 84 18.76 8.18 6.46
CA GLY A 84 20.15 8.59 6.19
C GLY A 84 20.43 8.92 4.72
N LYS A 85 19.54 8.63 3.80
CA LYS A 85 19.62 8.99 2.38
C LYS A 85 18.26 8.87 1.69
N VAL A 86 18.03 9.65 0.64
CA VAL A 86 16.87 9.44 -0.24
C VAL A 86 17.18 8.27 -1.19
N PRO A 87 16.37 7.18 -1.20
CA PRO A 87 16.52 6.10 -2.17
C PRO A 87 16.35 6.59 -3.62
N GLU A 88 17.10 5.99 -4.57
CA GLU A 88 17.10 6.42 -5.96
C GLU A 88 15.72 6.36 -6.64
N ILE A 89 14.90 5.39 -6.23
CA ILE A 89 13.52 5.28 -6.74
C ILE A 89 12.72 6.56 -6.43
N TRP A 90 12.81 7.06 -5.21
CA TRP A 90 12.08 8.25 -4.79
C TRP A 90 12.63 9.53 -5.42
N LYS A 91 13.93 9.60 -5.68
CA LYS A 91 14.51 10.73 -6.44
C LYS A 91 13.95 10.82 -7.84
N ARG A 92 13.78 9.65 -8.51
CA ARG A 92 13.24 9.59 -9.88
C ARG A 92 11.75 9.87 -9.95
N MET A 93 11.01 9.50 -8.89
CA MET A 93 9.55 9.65 -8.84
C MET A 93 9.11 11.00 -8.28
N SER A 94 10.02 11.78 -7.70
CA SER A 94 9.68 13.10 -7.17
C SER A 94 9.56 14.16 -8.26
N ASP A 95 8.71 15.15 -8.01
CA ASP A 95 8.63 16.38 -8.81
C ASP A 95 9.88 17.26 -8.64
N GLY A 96 9.93 18.39 -9.34
CA GLY A 96 11.05 19.33 -9.26
C GLY A 96 11.28 19.94 -7.86
N GLN A 97 10.35 19.75 -6.92
CA GLN A 97 10.43 20.20 -5.53
C GLN A 97 10.74 19.08 -4.56
N GLY A 98 10.86 17.83 -5.05
CA GLY A 98 11.12 16.66 -4.23
C GLY A 98 9.88 16.00 -3.64
N ASN A 99 8.67 16.37 -4.05
CA ASN A 99 7.44 15.77 -3.55
C ASN A 99 7.01 14.57 -4.38
N VAL A 100 6.35 13.62 -3.74
CA VAL A 100 5.74 12.44 -4.37
C VAL A 100 4.25 12.35 -4.05
N ASN A 101 3.50 11.68 -4.91
CA ASN A 101 2.07 11.42 -4.69
C ASN A 101 1.84 10.14 -3.85
N SER A 102 2.79 9.22 -3.86
CA SER A 102 2.71 7.94 -3.15
C SER A 102 3.17 8.00 -1.69
N ASN A 103 3.28 9.20 -1.07
CA ASN A 103 3.29 9.23 0.38
C ASN A 103 1.87 8.93 0.87
N TYR A 104 1.64 7.68 1.29
CA TYR A 104 0.30 7.24 1.68
C TYR A 104 -0.21 7.91 2.94
N GLY A 105 0.66 8.29 3.87
CA GLY A 105 0.27 9.06 5.05
C GLY A 105 -0.32 10.42 4.69
N TRP A 106 0.29 11.13 3.73
CA TRP A 106 -0.28 12.34 3.17
C TRP A 106 -1.63 12.08 2.49
N GLN A 107 -1.74 11.00 1.73
CA GLN A 107 -2.99 10.61 1.06
C GLN A 107 -4.11 10.33 2.06
N TRP A 108 -3.80 9.65 3.17
CA TRP A 108 -4.79 9.31 4.20
C TRP A 108 -5.23 10.53 5.01
N GLN A 109 -4.33 11.49 5.24
CA GLN A 109 -4.58 12.68 6.04
C GLN A 109 -5.28 13.78 5.25
N ARG A 110 -5.07 13.86 3.94
CA ARG A 110 -5.72 14.91 3.15
C ARG A 110 -7.24 14.82 3.26
N LYS A 111 -7.88 16.01 3.39
CA LYS A 111 -9.34 16.11 3.62
C LYS A 111 -9.82 15.37 4.88
N ASP A 112 -8.93 15.14 5.84
CA ASP A 112 -9.21 14.45 7.11
C ASP A 112 -9.84 13.06 6.94
N GLN A 113 -9.52 12.33 5.87
CA GLN A 113 -10.13 11.04 5.57
C GLN A 113 -9.98 10.03 6.72
N ILE A 114 -8.81 9.97 7.37
CA ILE A 114 -8.59 9.02 8.46
C ILE A 114 -9.37 9.38 9.72
N GLY A 115 -9.51 10.69 10.01
CA GLY A 115 -10.35 11.17 11.11
C GLY A 115 -11.81 10.79 10.89
N GLU A 116 -12.33 11.02 9.70
CA GLU A 116 -13.70 10.64 9.33
C GLU A 116 -13.94 9.13 9.39
N VAL A 117 -13.02 8.31 8.89
CA VAL A 117 -13.11 6.84 9.00
C VAL A 117 -13.19 6.40 10.46
N ILE A 118 -12.34 6.95 11.33
CA ILE A 118 -12.36 6.63 12.77
C ILE A 118 -13.68 7.05 13.40
N ASN A 119 -14.18 8.24 13.10
CA ASN A 119 -15.45 8.75 13.60
C ASN A 119 -16.63 7.86 13.17
N ILE A 120 -16.70 7.50 11.89
CA ILE A 120 -17.73 6.63 11.35
C ILE A 120 -17.70 5.25 12.04
N LEU A 121 -16.53 4.62 12.17
CA LEU A 121 -16.41 3.30 12.81
C LEU A 121 -16.74 3.29 14.30
N LYS A 122 -16.49 4.39 15.01
CA LYS A 122 -16.90 4.54 16.42
C LYS A 122 -18.42 4.53 16.58
N ASN A 123 -19.13 5.14 15.64
CA ASN A 123 -20.58 5.30 15.71
C ASN A 123 -21.33 4.16 14.99
N TYR A 124 -20.76 3.62 13.91
CA TYR A 124 -21.39 2.63 13.02
C TYR A 124 -20.39 1.56 12.62
N ARG A 125 -20.21 0.53 13.44
CA ARG A 125 -19.18 -0.52 13.26
C ARG A 125 -19.32 -1.27 11.93
N GLU A 126 -20.54 -1.71 11.60
CA GLU A 126 -20.86 -2.47 10.39
C GLU A 126 -21.24 -1.53 9.24
N THR A 127 -20.40 -0.54 8.97
CA THR A 127 -20.64 0.48 7.94
C THR A 127 -19.99 0.12 6.62
N ARG A 128 -20.55 0.63 5.53
CA ARG A 128 -19.95 0.65 4.19
C ARG A 128 -19.36 2.02 3.83
N GLN A 129 -19.47 3.01 4.71
CA GLN A 129 -19.01 4.38 4.45
C GLN A 129 -17.55 4.62 4.85
N ALA A 130 -16.99 3.79 5.75
CA ALA A 130 -15.63 3.96 6.26
C ALA A 130 -14.60 3.59 5.18
N SER A 131 -14.27 4.54 4.31
CA SER A 131 -13.34 4.34 3.20
C SER A 131 -12.41 5.54 3.01
N ILE A 132 -11.19 5.25 2.58
CA ILE A 132 -10.19 6.23 2.14
C ILE A 132 -10.05 6.10 0.62
N SER A 133 -10.21 7.21 -0.10
CA SER A 133 -9.95 7.29 -1.54
C SER A 133 -8.60 7.95 -1.81
N ILE A 134 -7.74 7.26 -2.53
CA ILE A 134 -6.43 7.78 -2.92
C ILE A 134 -6.53 8.54 -4.24
N TYR A 135 -7.27 7.98 -5.20
CA TYR A 135 -7.46 8.61 -6.50
C TYR A 135 -8.59 9.64 -6.44
N ASP A 136 -8.27 10.86 -6.84
CA ASP A 136 -9.26 11.92 -7.09
C ASP A 136 -9.29 12.18 -8.60
N GLY A 137 -10.47 12.04 -9.20
CA GLY A 137 -10.66 12.26 -10.65
C GLY A 137 -10.29 13.66 -11.13
N LYS A 138 -10.24 14.64 -10.22
CA LYS A 138 -9.79 16.01 -10.51
C LYS A 138 -8.27 16.17 -10.48
N GLU A 139 -7.53 15.14 -10.08
CA GLU A 139 -6.08 15.20 -9.88
C GLU A 139 -5.31 14.16 -10.70
N ILE A 140 -5.99 13.39 -11.55
CA ILE A 140 -5.36 12.33 -12.37
C ILE A 140 -4.22 12.89 -13.24
N ASP A 141 -4.38 14.07 -13.77
CA ASP A 141 -3.36 14.77 -14.58
C ASP A 141 -2.11 15.17 -13.79
N LYS A 142 -2.19 15.22 -12.45
CA LYS A 142 -1.07 15.54 -11.56
C LYS A 142 -0.20 14.31 -11.22
N TYR A 143 -0.65 13.10 -11.57
CA TYR A 143 0.10 11.86 -11.31
C TYR A 143 1.12 11.54 -12.42
N THR A 144 1.91 12.53 -12.83
CA THR A 144 2.82 12.41 -13.98
C THR A 144 4.13 11.70 -13.67
N TYR A 145 4.71 11.94 -12.50
CA TYR A 145 5.98 11.33 -12.08
C TYR A 145 5.76 10.11 -11.19
N ASP A 146 4.80 10.20 -10.31
CA ASP A 146 4.49 9.21 -9.31
C ASP A 146 2.99 8.97 -9.26
N THR A 147 2.56 7.78 -9.64
CA THR A 147 1.17 7.35 -9.59
C THR A 147 0.98 6.38 -8.43
N PRO A 148 0.18 6.71 -7.40
CA PRO A 148 -0.06 5.82 -6.27
C PRO A 148 -0.57 4.44 -6.72
N CYS A 149 -0.04 3.37 -6.13
CA CYS A 149 -0.47 2.01 -6.43
C CYS A 149 -1.82 1.68 -5.78
N THR A 150 -2.10 2.20 -4.59
CA THR A 150 -3.37 1.99 -3.89
C THR A 150 -4.43 2.95 -4.42
N TYR A 151 -5.61 2.42 -4.74
CA TYR A 151 -6.77 3.23 -5.16
C TYR A 151 -7.64 3.63 -3.99
N ALA A 152 -7.98 2.65 -3.13
CA ALA A 152 -8.89 2.84 -2.02
C ALA A 152 -8.59 1.84 -0.91
N ILE A 153 -9.01 2.19 0.30
CA ILE A 153 -9.00 1.31 1.46
C ILE A 153 -10.38 1.40 2.09
N GLN A 154 -11.03 0.27 2.31
CA GLN A 154 -12.32 0.18 2.99
C GLN A 154 -12.15 -0.54 4.31
N PHE A 155 -12.85 -0.06 5.34
CA PHE A 155 -12.84 -0.61 6.68
C PHE A 155 -14.25 -0.98 7.13
N THR A 156 -14.36 -2.05 7.92
CA THR A 156 -15.57 -2.41 8.65
C THR A 156 -15.20 -3.20 9.89
N ILE A 157 -16.05 -3.18 10.92
CA ILE A 157 -15.86 -3.98 12.13
C ILE A 157 -16.96 -5.03 12.17
N VAL A 158 -16.58 -6.30 12.08
CA VAL A 158 -17.48 -7.46 12.20
C VAL A 158 -16.99 -8.31 13.35
N GLU A 159 -17.86 -8.72 14.25
CA GLU A 159 -17.54 -9.56 15.41
C GLU A 159 -16.32 -9.05 16.21
N LEU A 160 -16.26 -7.74 16.45
CA LEU A 160 -15.16 -7.04 17.15
C LEU A 160 -13.80 -7.10 16.45
N ARG A 161 -13.75 -7.51 15.19
CA ARG A 161 -12.54 -7.52 14.36
C ARG A 161 -12.62 -6.44 13.30
N LEU A 162 -11.54 -5.68 13.17
CA LEU A 162 -11.39 -4.72 12.08
C LEU A 162 -10.99 -5.47 10.80
N HIS A 163 -11.82 -5.38 9.79
CA HIS A 163 -11.52 -5.83 8.43
C HIS A 163 -11.08 -4.64 7.59
N MET A 164 -10.01 -4.83 6.84
CA MET A 164 -9.47 -3.84 5.92
C MET A 164 -9.37 -4.45 4.52
N CYS A 165 -10.03 -3.83 3.55
CA CYS A 165 -9.93 -4.21 2.15
C CYS A 165 -9.14 -3.13 1.39
N VAL A 166 -8.02 -3.53 0.78
CA VAL A 166 -7.16 -2.62 0.01
C VAL A 166 -7.28 -2.95 -1.46
N THR A 167 -7.66 -1.97 -2.26
CA THR A 167 -7.66 -2.08 -3.72
C THR A 167 -6.44 -1.38 -4.28
N MET A 168 -5.61 -2.13 -5.00
CA MET A 168 -4.37 -1.59 -5.56
C MET A 168 -4.05 -2.19 -6.92
N ARG A 169 -3.21 -1.48 -7.68
CA ARG A 169 -2.50 -1.99 -8.85
C ARG A 169 -1.03 -2.25 -8.51
N SER A 170 -0.37 -3.06 -9.25
CA SER A 170 1.10 -3.21 -9.22
C SER A 170 1.70 -2.71 -10.54
#